data_c07c638ff1972109f4f51bf9d06460c5
#
_entry.id   c07c638ff1972109f4f51bf9d06460c5
#
_cell.length_a   1.000
_cell.length_b   1.000
_cell.length_c   1.000
_cell.angle_alpha   90.00
_cell.angle_beta   90.00
_cell.angle_gamma   90.00
#
_symmetry.space_group_name_H-M   'P 1'
#
loop_
_entity.id
_entity.type
_entity.pdbx_description
1 polymer ?
#
loop_
_entity_poly.entity_id
_entity_poly.type
_entity_poly.pdbx_seq_one_letter_code
_entity_poly.pdbx_strand_id
1 'polypeptide(L)'
;MIQLDTQAAAWLVTRPQRLSRRAAAAIRRAEAGEGLAIASVTLMELALMLARGEILATGTPQGWLRAFVARTAVATRDISLDIVAVPAHLPPGFPADPFDRLITATAIVERMPLVTADARIQESGVVKTIW
;
A
#
# COMPACT_ATOMS: atom_id res chain seq x y z
N MET A 1 7.05 -8.71 -8.25
CA MET A 1 5.84 -8.04 -7.70
C MET A 1 6.25 -6.93 -6.75
N ILE A 2 5.56 -5.83 -6.75
CA ILE A 2 5.77 -4.71 -5.81
C ILE A 2 4.49 -4.46 -5.03
N GLN A 3 4.65 -3.97 -3.79
CA GLN A 3 3.52 -3.65 -2.93
C GLN A 3 3.29 -2.14 -2.91
N LEU A 4 2.03 -1.73 -2.94
CA LEU A 4 1.64 -0.33 -2.75
C LEU A 4 1.24 -0.11 -1.29
N ASP A 5 1.65 1.02 -0.71
CA ASP A 5 1.03 1.47 0.53
C ASP A 5 -0.36 2.04 0.23
N THR A 6 -1.11 2.38 1.25
CA THR A 6 -2.50 2.82 1.07
C THR A 6 -2.58 4.12 0.27
N GLN A 7 -1.68 5.08 0.51
CA GLN A 7 -1.71 6.36 -0.19
C GLN A 7 -1.38 6.18 -1.67
N ALA A 8 -0.37 5.37 -1.99
CA ALA A 8 -0.03 5.07 -3.39
C ALA A 8 -1.18 4.34 -4.09
N ALA A 9 -1.82 3.39 -3.42
CA ALA A 9 -2.99 2.68 -3.93
C ALA A 9 -4.15 3.64 -4.22
N ALA A 10 -4.44 4.54 -3.28
CA ALA A 10 -5.49 5.56 -3.46
C ALA A 10 -5.18 6.49 -4.63
N TRP A 11 -3.96 7.02 -4.70
CA TRP A 11 -3.57 7.93 -5.79
C TRP A 11 -3.58 7.25 -7.14
N LEU A 12 -3.22 5.99 -7.22
CA LEU A 12 -3.22 5.26 -8.49
C LEU A 12 -4.55 5.38 -9.24
N VAL A 13 -5.67 5.35 -8.51
CA VAL A 13 -7.02 5.40 -9.11
C VAL A 13 -7.71 6.75 -8.99
N THR A 14 -7.30 7.59 -8.05
CA THR A 14 -7.96 8.88 -7.80
C THR A 14 -7.17 10.08 -8.29
N ARG A 15 -5.85 10.05 -8.15
CA ARG A 15 -4.95 11.16 -8.50
C ARG A 15 -3.59 10.62 -8.96
N PRO A 16 -3.52 9.93 -10.10
CA PRO A 16 -2.27 9.29 -10.56
C PRO A 16 -1.13 10.29 -10.78
N GLN A 17 -1.44 11.56 -11.03
CA GLN A 17 -0.44 12.62 -11.14
C GLN A 17 0.31 12.91 -9.82
N ARG A 18 -0.17 12.44 -8.69
CA ARG A 18 0.51 12.54 -7.40
C ARG A 18 1.61 11.50 -7.21
N LEU A 19 1.58 10.43 -7.98
CA LEU A 19 2.67 9.46 -7.96
C LEU A 19 3.93 10.12 -8.55
N SER A 20 5.08 9.84 -7.93
CA SER A 20 6.35 10.27 -8.51
C SER A 20 6.57 9.59 -9.86
N ARG A 21 7.43 10.15 -10.70
CA ARG A 21 7.79 9.53 -11.99
C ARG A 21 8.34 8.12 -11.80
N ARG A 22 9.16 7.94 -10.77
CA ARG A 22 9.77 6.66 -10.45
C ARG A 22 8.72 5.65 -9.99
N ALA A 23 7.81 6.05 -9.10
CA ALA A 23 6.72 5.21 -8.64
C ALA A 23 5.78 4.82 -9.79
N ALA A 24 5.36 5.78 -10.60
CA ALA A 24 4.50 5.53 -11.75
C ALA A 24 5.15 4.57 -12.76
N ALA A 25 6.45 4.73 -13.03
CA ALA A 25 7.18 3.83 -13.93
C ALA A 25 7.28 2.41 -13.37
N ALA A 26 7.56 2.28 -12.06
CA ALA A 26 7.64 0.97 -11.40
C ALA A 26 6.27 0.26 -11.41
N ILE A 27 5.19 0.98 -11.17
CA ILE A 27 3.83 0.45 -11.23
C ILE A 27 3.51 -0.06 -12.63
N ARG A 28 3.78 0.73 -13.68
CA ARG A 28 3.54 0.28 -15.07
C ARG A 28 4.33 -0.98 -15.42
N ARG A 29 5.58 -1.06 -14.99
CA ARG A 29 6.40 -2.27 -15.21
C ARG A 29 5.83 -3.47 -14.48
N ALA A 30 5.39 -3.29 -13.25
CA ALA A 30 4.78 -4.37 -12.47
C ALA A 30 3.47 -4.85 -13.08
N GLU A 31 2.62 -3.93 -13.53
CA GLU A 31 1.36 -4.26 -14.22
C GLU A 31 1.60 -5.11 -15.48
N ALA A 32 2.67 -4.83 -16.21
CA ALA A 32 3.04 -5.59 -17.41
C ALA A 32 3.79 -6.89 -17.08
N GLY A 33 4.20 -7.11 -15.84
CA GLY A 33 5.02 -8.24 -15.42
C GLY A 33 4.38 -9.02 -14.28
N GLU A 34 5.04 -9.02 -13.13
CA GLU A 34 4.64 -9.84 -11.98
C GLU A 34 3.41 -9.32 -11.22
N GLY A 35 3.00 -8.10 -11.47
CA GLY A 35 1.81 -7.51 -10.88
C GLY A 35 2.05 -6.68 -9.64
N LEU A 36 0.94 -6.15 -9.12
CA LEU A 36 0.88 -5.29 -7.94
C LEU A 36 0.28 -6.06 -6.76
N ALA A 37 0.72 -5.73 -5.56
CA ALA A 37 0.16 -6.26 -4.32
C ALA A 37 -0.20 -5.12 -3.37
N ILE A 38 -1.13 -5.41 -2.46
CA ILE A 38 -1.45 -4.60 -1.30
C ILE A 38 -1.54 -5.49 -0.07
N ALA A 39 -1.23 -4.93 1.10
CA ALA A 39 -1.56 -5.59 2.36
C ALA A 39 -3.08 -5.55 2.56
N SER A 40 -3.65 -6.58 3.17
CA SER A 40 -5.11 -6.62 3.41
C SER A 40 -5.62 -5.43 4.22
N VAL A 41 -4.81 -4.89 5.14
CA VAL A 41 -5.17 -3.70 5.92
C VAL A 41 -5.34 -2.45 5.06
N THR A 42 -4.75 -2.40 3.87
CA THR A 42 -4.96 -1.30 2.93
C THR A 42 -6.43 -1.18 2.52
N LEU A 43 -7.12 -2.31 2.35
CA LEU A 43 -8.56 -2.29 2.06
C LEU A 43 -9.35 -1.61 3.18
N MET A 44 -8.99 -1.87 4.44
CA MET A 44 -9.61 -1.23 5.59
C MET A 44 -9.32 0.27 5.62
N GLU A 45 -8.06 0.68 5.39
CA GLU A 45 -7.73 2.10 5.34
C GLU A 45 -8.47 2.83 4.20
N LEU A 46 -8.55 2.23 3.02
CA LEU A 46 -9.31 2.79 1.90
C LEU A 46 -10.79 2.95 2.26
N ALA A 47 -11.38 1.97 2.94
CA ALA A 47 -12.75 2.06 3.42
C ALA A 47 -12.94 3.21 4.42
N LEU A 48 -11.98 3.42 5.32
CA LEU A 48 -12.00 4.53 6.27
C LEU A 48 -11.85 5.87 5.55
N MET A 49 -10.99 5.98 4.55
CA MET A 49 -10.83 7.18 3.73
C MET A 49 -12.13 7.54 3.01
N LEU A 50 -12.83 6.56 2.47
CA LEU A 50 -14.15 6.75 1.86
C LEU A 50 -15.17 7.26 2.88
N ALA A 51 -15.20 6.64 4.07
CA ALA A 51 -16.13 7.03 5.14
C ALA A 51 -15.88 8.46 5.65
N ARG A 52 -14.62 8.91 5.63
CA ARG A 52 -14.23 10.26 6.06
C ARG A 52 -14.35 11.32 4.95
N GLY A 53 -14.71 10.93 3.74
CA GLY A 53 -14.76 11.84 2.59
C GLY A 53 -13.40 12.22 2.02
N GLU A 54 -12.33 11.54 2.40
CA GLU A 54 -10.99 11.75 1.86
C GLU A 54 -10.87 11.22 0.42
N ILE A 55 -11.66 10.20 0.11
CA ILE A 55 -11.88 9.72 -1.25
C ILE A 55 -13.34 10.01 -1.57
N LEU A 56 -13.57 10.82 -2.62
CA LEU A 56 -14.92 11.13 -3.09
C LEU A 56 -15.39 10.05 -4.05
N ALA A 57 -16.48 9.39 -3.71
CA ALA A 57 -17.07 8.35 -4.52
C ALA A 57 -18.59 8.31 -4.33
N THR A 58 -19.31 7.84 -5.36
CA THR A 58 -20.73 7.52 -5.27
C THR A 58 -20.89 6.03 -4.93
N GLY A 59 -22.02 5.68 -4.33
CA GLY A 59 -22.29 4.29 -3.95
C GLY A 59 -21.68 3.92 -2.60
N THR A 60 -21.51 2.63 -2.38
CA THR A 60 -21.02 2.09 -1.11
C THR A 60 -19.50 1.95 -1.10
N PRO A 61 -18.84 2.04 0.08
CA PRO A 61 -17.41 1.74 0.19
C PRO A 61 -17.07 0.35 -0.34
N GLN A 62 -17.90 -0.63 -0.08
CA GLN A 62 -17.70 -2.01 -0.56
C GLN A 62 -17.71 -2.10 -2.08
N GLY A 63 -18.63 -1.39 -2.75
CA GLY A 63 -18.68 -1.31 -4.21
C GLY A 63 -17.45 -0.65 -4.80
N TRP A 64 -16.98 0.44 -4.17
CA TRP A 64 -15.77 1.12 -4.57
C TRP A 64 -14.53 0.20 -4.47
N LEU A 65 -14.40 -0.52 -3.35
CA LEU A 65 -13.30 -1.45 -3.13
C LEU A 65 -13.30 -2.60 -4.14
N ARG A 66 -14.46 -3.15 -4.46
CA ARG A 66 -14.57 -4.17 -5.51
C ARG A 66 -14.12 -3.66 -6.87
N ALA A 67 -14.54 -2.45 -7.23
CA ALA A 67 -14.12 -1.80 -8.47
C ALA A 67 -12.62 -1.51 -8.48
N PHE A 68 -12.06 -1.07 -7.34
CA PHE A 68 -10.63 -0.86 -7.19
C PHE A 68 -9.83 -2.13 -7.47
N VAL A 69 -10.18 -3.23 -6.79
CA VAL A 69 -9.49 -4.52 -6.99
C VAL A 69 -9.63 -5.02 -8.42
N ALA A 70 -10.83 -4.92 -9.00
CA ALA A 70 -11.07 -5.34 -10.37
C ALA A 70 -10.25 -4.52 -11.38
N ARG A 71 -10.19 -3.20 -11.18
CA ARG A 71 -9.48 -2.28 -12.09
C ARG A 71 -7.98 -2.41 -12.01
N THR A 72 -7.43 -2.57 -10.82
CA THR A 72 -5.98 -2.61 -10.60
C THR A 72 -5.39 -4.01 -10.63
N ALA A 73 -6.23 -5.03 -10.51
CA ALA A 73 -5.81 -6.43 -10.41
C ALA A 73 -4.76 -6.68 -9.32
N VAL A 74 -4.80 -5.88 -8.24
CA VAL A 74 -3.87 -6.07 -7.12
C VAL A 74 -4.10 -7.42 -6.44
N ALA A 75 -3.01 -8.08 -6.09
CA ALA A 75 -3.03 -9.25 -5.21
C ALA A 75 -3.09 -8.79 -3.76
N THR A 76 -4.09 -9.21 -3.01
CA THR A 76 -4.21 -8.89 -1.59
C THR A 76 -3.41 -9.89 -0.77
N ARG A 77 -2.54 -9.39 0.10
CA ARG A 77 -1.73 -10.20 1.01
C ARG A 77 -2.33 -10.15 2.41
N ASP A 78 -2.80 -11.29 2.87
CA ASP A 78 -3.43 -11.41 4.19
C ASP A 78 -2.39 -11.34 5.31
N ILE A 79 -2.82 -10.87 6.48
CA ILE A 79 -1.98 -10.83 7.67
C ILE A 79 -1.72 -12.28 8.12
N SER A 80 -0.44 -12.65 8.20
CA SER A 80 0.01 -13.94 8.74
C SER A 80 0.63 -13.75 10.12
N LEU A 81 0.93 -14.88 10.79
CA LEU A 81 1.68 -14.83 12.05
C LEU A 81 3.05 -14.18 11.87
N ASP A 82 3.73 -14.46 10.76
CA ASP A 82 5.03 -13.87 10.48
C ASP A 82 4.92 -12.36 10.28
N ILE A 83 3.90 -11.90 9.58
CA ILE A 83 3.66 -10.47 9.36
C ILE A 83 3.36 -9.76 10.68
N VAL A 84 2.48 -10.31 11.52
CA VAL A 84 2.07 -9.68 12.77
C VAL A 84 3.19 -9.59 13.81
N ALA A 85 4.20 -10.42 13.70
CA ALA A 85 5.36 -10.40 14.60
C ALA A 85 6.34 -9.26 14.31
N VAL A 86 6.43 -8.80 13.06
CA VAL A 86 7.41 -7.78 12.63
C VAL A 86 7.21 -6.41 13.27
N PRO A 87 5.99 -5.87 13.41
CA PRO A 87 5.79 -4.50 13.93
C PRO A 87 6.43 -4.24 15.29
N ALA A 88 6.53 -5.24 16.16
CA ALA A 88 7.16 -5.10 17.47
C ALA A 88 8.68 -4.88 17.39
N HIS A 89 9.31 -5.22 16.26
CA HIS A 89 10.76 -5.15 16.06
C HIS A 89 11.19 -4.02 15.13
N LEU A 90 10.27 -3.16 14.70
CA LEU A 90 10.62 -2.00 13.88
C LEU A 90 11.43 -0.99 14.70
N PRO A 91 12.39 -0.27 14.06
CA PRO A 91 13.30 0.59 14.79
C PRO A 91 12.61 1.78 15.44
N PRO A 92 13.23 2.37 16.50
CA PRO A 92 12.78 3.65 17.05
C PRO A 92 12.69 4.72 15.94
N GLY A 93 11.66 5.55 15.99
CA GLY A 93 11.44 6.58 14.97
C GLY A 93 10.62 6.10 13.77
N PHE A 94 10.38 4.81 13.63
CA PHE A 94 9.43 4.31 12.64
C PHE A 94 8.02 4.80 12.99
N PRO A 95 7.16 5.14 12.00
CA PRO A 95 5.81 5.60 12.28
C PRO A 95 5.06 4.72 13.25
N ALA A 96 4.37 5.34 14.22
CA ALA A 96 3.62 4.62 15.25
C ALA A 96 2.30 4.02 14.73
N ASP A 97 1.80 4.53 13.61
CA ASP A 97 0.54 4.09 13.02
C ASP A 97 0.55 2.58 12.77
N PRO A 98 -0.40 1.81 13.32
CA PRO A 98 -0.42 0.35 13.16
C PRO A 98 -0.61 -0.10 11.71
N PHE A 99 -1.32 0.67 10.88
CA PHE A 99 -1.48 0.33 9.46
C PHE A 99 -0.15 0.43 8.73
N ASP A 100 0.61 1.52 8.94
CA ASP A 100 1.94 1.70 8.34
C ASP A 100 2.88 0.55 8.73
N ARG A 101 2.81 0.13 9.98
CA ARG A 101 3.62 -0.98 10.51
C ARG A 101 3.25 -2.31 9.86
N LEU A 102 1.97 -2.60 9.72
CA LEU A 102 1.51 -3.85 9.09
C LEU A 102 1.76 -3.86 7.58
N ILE A 103 1.59 -2.73 6.90
CA ILE A 103 1.90 -2.60 5.48
C ILE A 103 3.39 -2.84 5.23
N THR A 104 4.25 -2.23 6.03
CA THR A 104 5.70 -2.42 5.93
C THR A 104 6.08 -3.85 6.26
N ALA A 105 5.52 -4.42 7.32
CA ALA A 105 5.75 -5.81 7.71
C ALA A 105 5.38 -6.79 6.60
N THR A 106 4.26 -6.54 5.92
CA THR A 106 3.84 -7.37 4.79
C THR A 106 4.87 -7.34 3.67
N ALA A 107 5.37 -6.16 3.32
CA ALA A 107 6.40 -6.03 2.28
C ALA A 107 7.70 -6.76 2.67
N ILE A 108 8.10 -6.67 3.94
CA ILE A 108 9.30 -7.35 4.45
C ILE A 108 9.15 -8.87 4.34
N VAL A 109 8.07 -9.42 4.90
CA VAL A 109 7.84 -10.87 4.95
C VAL A 109 7.64 -11.45 3.55
N GLU A 110 6.89 -10.77 2.71
CA GLU A 110 6.61 -11.20 1.34
C GLU A 110 7.73 -10.83 0.36
N ARG A 111 8.80 -10.17 0.85
CA ARG A 111 9.99 -9.80 0.08
C ARG A 111 9.66 -8.96 -1.16
N MET A 112 8.80 -7.96 -0.98
CA MET A 112 8.44 -7.03 -2.04
C MET A 112 8.97 -5.64 -1.74
N PRO A 113 9.45 -4.90 -2.76
CA PRO A 113 9.65 -3.46 -2.60
C PRO A 113 8.32 -2.77 -2.29
N LEU A 114 8.37 -1.72 -1.48
CA LEU A 114 7.20 -0.94 -1.08
C LEU A 114 7.19 0.41 -1.80
N VAL A 115 6.12 0.68 -2.52
CA VAL A 115 5.87 2.00 -3.11
C VAL A 115 5.25 2.87 -2.02
N THR A 116 5.98 3.87 -1.57
CA THR A 116 5.56 4.78 -0.49
C THR A 116 6.17 6.16 -0.64
N ALA A 117 5.36 7.20 -0.42
CA ALA A 117 5.80 8.57 -0.33
C ALA A 117 6.31 8.95 1.07
N ASP A 118 6.11 8.10 2.07
CA ASP A 118 6.48 8.41 3.47
C ASP A 118 8.00 8.40 3.64
N ALA A 119 8.56 9.60 3.87
CA ALA A 119 9.99 9.78 4.05
C ALA A 119 10.54 9.00 5.26
N ARG A 120 9.75 8.84 6.31
CA ARG A 120 10.19 8.12 7.53
C ARG A 120 10.35 6.63 7.24
N ILE A 121 9.46 6.07 6.42
CA ILE A 121 9.58 4.66 5.99
C ILE A 121 10.79 4.51 5.07
N GLN A 122 10.95 5.43 4.11
CA GLN A 122 12.10 5.42 3.20
C GLN A 122 13.42 5.50 3.97
N GLU A 123 13.53 6.41 4.93
CA GLU A 123 14.74 6.63 5.72
C GLU A 123 15.04 5.48 6.68
N SER A 124 14.04 4.71 7.10
CA SER A 124 14.21 3.61 8.04
C SER A 124 15.12 2.49 7.50
N GLY A 125 15.14 2.29 6.20
CA GLY A 125 15.95 1.27 5.55
C GLY A 125 15.50 -0.17 5.83
N VAL A 126 14.36 -0.39 6.48
CA VAL A 126 13.89 -1.75 6.84
C VAL A 126 13.34 -2.52 5.65
N VAL A 127 12.96 -1.82 4.61
CA VAL A 127 12.42 -2.37 3.38
C VAL A 127 12.90 -1.54 2.19
N LYS A 128 13.07 -2.17 1.05
CA LYS A 128 13.37 -1.42 -0.19
C LYS A 128 12.13 -0.59 -0.57
N THR A 129 12.32 0.70 -0.75
CA THR A 129 11.23 1.61 -1.11
C THR A 129 11.39 2.16 -2.52
N ILE A 130 10.28 2.51 -3.13
CA ILE A 130 10.22 3.14 -4.45
C ILE A 130 9.39 4.41 -4.32
N TRP A 131 10.03 5.53 -4.67
CA TRP A 131 9.34 6.81 -4.76
C TRP A 131 10.09 7.83 -5.63
#